data_79b2dd6a161f51dfbee8841e3661e4b9
#
_entry.id   79b2dd6a161f51dfbee8841e3661e4b9
#
_cell.length_a   1.000
_cell.length_b   1.000
_cell.length_c   1.000
_cell.angle_alpha   90.00
_cell.angle_beta   90.00
_cell.angle_gamma   90.00
#
_symmetry.space_group_name_H-M   'P 1'
#
loop_
_entity.id
_entity.type
_entity.pdbx_description
1 polymer ?
#
loop_
_entity_poly.entity_id
_entity_poly.type
_entity_poly.pdbx_seq_one_letter_code
_entity_poly.pdbx_strand_id
1 'polypeptide(L)'
;LTDTQNKIAEYQQKLDSNEQASELIEKELEQTNLLVGKTAVTGEGVIVTLEDNNEKSIVGSDLRTLVNELKLAGAEAISINNERILNMTEIVDVNDFILINENRIVSPYVVKAIGNQTYLSSALSLKVSGFIDSYQKIGKTVKMTKERNVKIDAYNGRKKLMQLNYAKEEE
;
A
#
# COMPACT_ATOMS: atom_id res chain seq x y z
N LEU A 1 -7.80 -14.32 9.18
CA LEU A 1 -6.61 -15.13 8.87
C LEU A 1 -6.73 -16.57 9.36
N THR A 2 -7.31 -16.80 10.53
CA THR A 2 -7.53 -18.16 11.03
C THR A 2 -8.51 -18.94 10.16
N ASP A 3 -9.53 -18.28 9.61
CA ASP A 3 -10.48 -18.92 8.68
C ASP A 3 -9.78 -19.39 7.41
N THR A 4 -8.83 -18.60 6.87
CA THR A 4 -8.04 -19.01 5.69
C THR A 4 -7.14 -20.19 6.01
N GLN A 5 -6.49 -20.21 7.18
CA GLN A 5 -5.65 -21.33 7.62
C GLN A 5 -6.47 -22.61 7.84
N ASN A 6 -7.66 -22.49 8.43
CA ASN A 6 -8.56 -23.62 8.63
C ASN A 6 -9.08 -24.18 7.30
N LYS A 7 -9.40 -23.31 6.34
CA LYS A 7 -9.79 -23.74 4.98
C LYS A 7 -8.66 -24.47 4.28
N ILE A 8 -7.44 -23.96 4.37
CA ILE A 8 -6.26 -24.64 3.79
C ILE A 8 -6.07 -26.01 4.41
N ALA A 9 -6.17 -26.14 5.73
CA ALA A 9 -6.05 -27.43 6.42
C ALA A 9 -7.17 -28.40 6.01
N GLU A 10 -8.41 -27.91 5.90
CA GLU A 10 -9.55 -28.70 5.44
C GLU A 10 -9.36 -29.19 4.00
N TYR A 11 -8.86 -28.32 3.10
CA TYR A 11 -8.60 -28.69 1.72
C TYR A 11 -7.44 -29.68 1.60
N GLN A 12 -6.42 -29.57 2.45
CA GLN A 12 -5.31 -30.52 2.49
C GLN A 12 -5.77 -31.93 2.84
N GLN A 13 -6.76 -32.07 3.71
CA GLN A 13 -7.35 -33.38 4.04
C GLN A 13 -8.10 -34.00 2.87
N LYS A 14 -8.58 -33.20 1.94
CA LYS A 14 -9.31 -33.64 0.74
C LYS A 14 -8.40 -33.87 -0.47
N LEU A 15 -7.10 -33.53 -0.37
CA LEU A 15 -6.16 -33.56 -1.49
C LEU A 15 -5.95 -34.93 -2.12
N ASP A 16 -6.07 -36.01 -1.34
CA ASP A 16 -5.90 -37.40 -1.84
C ASP A 16 -7.04 -37.84 -2.75
N SER A 17 -8.09 -37.03 -2.92
CA SER A 17 -9.30 -37.45 -3.62
C SER A 17 -9.83 -36.47 -4.67
N ASN A 18 -9.23 -35.22 -4.83
CA ASN A 18 -9.86 -34.24 -5.72
C ASN A 18 -8.91 -33.11 -6.20
N GLU A 19 -8.67 -33.02 -7.52
CA GLU A 19 -7.92 -31.94 -8.17
C GLU A 19 -8.53 -30.56 -7.92
N GLN A 20 -9.85 -30.44 -7.73
CA GLN A 20 -10.52 -29.19 -7.43
C GLN A 20 -10.09 -28.58 -6.07
N ALA A 21 -9.76 -29.44 -5.09
CA ALA A 21 -9.24 -28.98 -3.80
C ALA A 21 -7.87 -28.32 -3.94
N SER A 22 -7.00 -28.81 -4.82
CA SER A 22 -5.71 -28.21 -5.11
C SER A 22 -5.84 -26.81 -5.72
N GLU A 23 -6.77 -26.61 -6.65
CA GLU A 23 -7.05 -25.30 -7.25
C GLU A 23 -7.58 -24.29 -6.22
N LEU A 24 -8.43 -24.74 -5.29
CA LEU A 24 -8.94 -23.88 -4.22
C LEU A 24 -7.84 -23.46 -3.25
N ILE A 25 -6.94 -24.36 -2.90
CA ILE A 25 -5.77 -24.05 -2.05
C ILE A 25 -4.88 -23.02 -2.73
N GLU A 26 -4.58 -23.19 -4.01
CA GLU A 26 -3.76 -22.24 -4.77
C GLU A 26 -4.39 -20.85 -4.79
N LYS A 27 -5.71 -20.75 -4.99
CA LYS A 27 -6.44 -19.48 -4.96
C LYS A 27 -6.38 -18.80 -3.59
N GLU A 28 -6.57 -19.55 -2.51
CA GLU A 28 -6.48 -19.03 -1.15
C GLU A 28 -5.06 -18.52 -0.81
N LEU A 29 -4.03 -19.25 -1.23
CA LEU A 29 -2.64 -18.82 -1.08
C LEU A 29 -2.33 -17.57 -1.90
N GLU A 30 -2.81 -17.50 -3.12
CA GLU A 30 -2.66 -16.32 -3.98
C GLU A 30 -3.30 -15.09 -3.34
N GLN A 31 -4.55 -15.18 -2.87
CA GLN A 31 -5.23 -14.09 -2.18
C GLN A 31 -4.49 -13.68 -0.91
N THR A 32 -4.01 -14.63 -0.11
CA THR A 32 -3.24 -14.35 1.10
C THR A 32 -1.95 -13.60 0.75
N ASN A 33 -1.23 -14.00 -0.28
CA ASN A 33 -0.03 -13.33 -0.74
C ASN A 33 -0.29 -11.89 -1.23
N LEU A 34 -1.43 -11.66 -1.90
CA LEU A 34 -1.87 -10.31 -2.30
C LEU A 34 -2.08 -9.41 -1.08
N LEU A 35 -2.82 -9.91 -0.07
CA LEU A 35 -3.14 -9.16 1.14
C LEU A 35 -1.90 -8.78 1.95
N VAL A 36 -0.90 -9.64 2.02
CA VAL A 36 0.35 -9.36 2.76
C VAL A 36 1.42 -8.66 1.93
N GLY A 37 1.13 -8.33 0.68
CA GLY A 37 2.04 -7.57 -0.17
C GLY A 37 3.19 -8.37 -0.79
N LYS A 38 3.13 -9.70 -0.80
CA LYS A 38 4.16 -10.57 -1.37
C LYS A 38 4.11 -10.67 -2.89
N THR A 39 3.06 -10.16 -3.51
CA THR A 39 2.82 -10.27 -4.95
C THR A 39 2.68 -8.88 -5.56
N ALA A 40 3.30 -8.68 -6.72
CA ALA A 40 3.07 -7.47 -7.52
C ALA A 40 1.62 -7.43 -7.99
N VAL A 41 1.05 -6.24 -8.04
CA VAL A 41 -0.36 -6.04 -8.41
C VAL A 41 -0.48 -4.97 -9.49
N THR A 42 -1.53 -5.08 -10.29
CA THR A 42 -1.90 -4.08 -11.30
C THR A 42 -3.38 -3.77 -11.20
N GLY A 43 -3.76 -2.57 -11.54
CA GLY A 43 -5.16 -2.14 -11.57
C GLY A 43 -5.28 -0.65 -11.83
N GLU A 44 -6.51 -0.18 -11.93
CA GLU A 44 -6.77 1.25 -12.00
C GLU A 44 -6.43 1.95 -10.70
N GLY A 45 -6.15 3.23 -10.75
CA GLY A 45 -5.86 4.00 -9.56
C GLY A 45 -5.40 5.42 -9.86
N VAL A 46 -4.57 5.93 -8.96
CA VAL A 46 -4.00 7.28 -9.08
C VAL A 46 -2.49 7.25 -8.83
N ILE A 47 -1.82 8.20 -9.43
CA ILE A 47 -0.40 8.50 -9.14
C ILE A 47 -0.34 9.93 -8.60
N VAL A 48 0.18 10.07 -7.39
CA VAL A 48 0.36 11.36 -6.72
C VAL A 48 1.87 11.63 -6.62
N THR A 49 2.31 12.73 -7.18
CA THR A 49 3.71 13.13 -7.13
C THR A 49 3.86 14.35 -6.21
N LEU A 50 4.73 14.21 -5.21
CA LEU A 50 5.10 15.27 -4.29
C LEU A 50 6.57 15.62 -4.53
N GLU A 51 6.86 16.90 -4.63
CA GLU A 51 8.22 17.36 -4.90
C GLU A 51 8.66 18.42 -3.89
N ASP A 52 9.92 18.37 -3.49
CA ASP A 52 10.55 19.47 -2.79
C ASP A 52 10.67 20.66 -3.73
N ASN A 53 10.45 21.85 -3.23
CA ASN A 53 10.65 23.09 -3.96
C ASN A 53 11.53 24.07 -3.16
N ASN A 54 11.81 25.24 -3.71
CA ASN A 54 12.71 26.22 -3.10
C ASN A 54 12.21 26.76 -1.72
N GLU A 55 10.93 26.64 -1.47
CA GLU A 55 10.31 27.18 -0.24
C GLU A 55 9.97 26.10 0.77
N LYS A 56 9.57 24.92 0.30
CA LYS A 56 9.03 23.85 1.14
C LYS A 56 9.55 22.49 0.73
N SER A 57 9.91 21.69 1.72
CA SER A 57 10.27 20.29 1.55
C SER A 57 9.11 19.39 1.95
N ILE A 58 9.05 18.23 1.31
CA ILE A 58 8.13 17.15 1.71
C ILE A 58 8.78 16.38 2.85
N VAL A 59 8.02 16.11 3.89
CA VAL A 59 8.49 15.38 5.07
C VAL A 59 7.68 14.09 5.25
N GLY A 60 8.17 13.20 6.11
CA GLY A 60 7.55 11.90 6.33
C GLY A 60 6.09 11.98 6.78
N SER A 61 5.71 12.99 7.57
CA SER A 61 4.33 13.19 7.98
C SER A 61 3.39 13.50 6.81
N ASP A 62 3.89 14.17 5.77
CA ASP A 62 3.11 14.44 4.55
C ASP A 62 2.78 13.12 3.83
N LEU A 63 3.76 12.24 3.71
CA LEU A 63 3.57 10.93 3.09
C LEU A 63 2.66 10.03 3.91
N ARG A 64 2.80 10.04 5.24
CA ARG A 64 1.91 9.29 6.14
C ARG A 64 0.46 9.76 6.01
N THR A 65 0.23 11.06 5.97
CA THR A 65 -1.10 11.65 5.78
C THR A 65 -1.70 11.21 4.45
N LEU A 66 -0.92 11.29 3.35
CA LEU A 66 -1.39 10.85 2.04
C LEU A 66 -1.75 9.37 2.02
N VAL A 67 -0.91 8.52 2.60
CA VAL A 67 -1.18 7.07 2.71
C VAL A 67 -2.48 6.81 3.46
N ASN A 68 -2.72 7.51 4.57
CA ASN A 68 -3.95 7.37 5.33
C ASN A 68 -5.18 7.82 4.54
N GLU A 69 -5.09 8.95 3.84
CA GLU A 69 -6.18 9.42 2.97
C GLU A 69 -6.49 8.43 1.85
N LEU A 70 -5.46 7.86 1.22
CA LEU A 70 -5.64 6.83 0.19
C LEU A 70 -6.29 5.56 0.75
N LYS A 71 -5.88 5.11 1.93
CA LYS A 71 -6.51 3.95 2.60
C LYS A 71 -7.97 4.21 2.92
N LEU A 72 -8.30 5.38 3.44
CA LEU A 72 -9.68 5.77 3.74
C LEU A 72 -10.55 5.85 2.47
N ALA A 73 -9.94 6.24 1.36
CA ALA A 73 -10.63 6.31 0.06
C ALA A 73 -10.73 4.94 -0.65
N GLY A 74 -10.26 3.87 -0.03
CA GLY A 74 -10.40 2.50 -0.52
C GLY A 74 -9.21 1.97 -1.32
N ALA A 75 -8.02 2.53 -1.19
CA ALA A 75 -6.83 2.00 -1.85
C ALA A 75 -6.53 0.56 -1.37
N GLU A 76 -6.35 -0.34 -2.31
CA GLU A 76 -6.07 -1.76 -2.07
C GLU A 76 -4.58 -2.05 -2.00
N ALA A 77 -3.76 -1.25 -2.69
CA ALA A 77 -2.32 -1.33 -2.67
C ALA A 77 -1.72 0.06 -2.86
N ILE A 78 -0.63 0.33 -2.18
CA ILE A 78 0.07 1.62 -2.22
C ILE A 78 1.58 1.37 -2.29
N SER A 79 2.28 2.18 -3.08
CA SER A 79 3.75 2.24 -3.07
C SER A 79 4.24 3.69 -3.08
N ILE A 80 5.42 3.91 -2.55
CA ILE A 80 6.13 5.20 -2.60
C ILE A 80 7.53 4.94 -3.14
N ASN A 81 7.87 5.51 -4.28
CA ASN A 81 9.15 5.30 -4.97
C ASN A 81 9.50 3.81 -5.08
N ASN A 82 8.53 3.00 -5.51
CA ASN A 82 8.60 1.54 -5.66
C ASN A 82 8.70 0.75 -4.35
N GLU A 83 8.60 1.41 -3.21
CA GLU A 83 8.52 0.73 -1.91
C GLU A 83 7.06 0.41 -1.58
N ARG A 84 6.74 -0.88 -1.48
CA ARG A 84 5.39 -1.35 -1.12
C ARG A 84 5.05 -0.96 0.30
N ILE A 85 3.91 -0.29 0.48
CA ILE A 85 3.42 0.11 1.80
C ILE A 85 2.56 -1.02 2.38
N LEU A 86 3.01 -1.56 3.49
CA LEU A 86 2.30 -2.57 4.28
C LEU A 86 1.73 -1.94 5.55
N ASN A 87 0.93 -2.69 6.28
CA ASN A 87 0.37 -2.21 7.55
C ASN A 87 1.45 -1.84 8.58
N MET A 88 2.60 -2.52 8.52
CA MET A 88 3.72 -2.30 9.42
C MET A 88 4.79 -1.35 8.88
N THR A 89 4.58 -0.82 7.68
CA THR A 89 5.57 0.06 7.04
C THR A 89 5.73 1.34 7.85
N GLU A 90 6.97 1.63 8.22
CA GLU A 90 7.34 2.87 8.88
C GLU A 90 7.87 3.86 7.85
N ILE A 91 7.43 5.09 7.93
CA ILE A 91 7.93 6.23 7.17
C ILE A 91 8.64 7.14 8.15
N VAL A 92 9.96 7.22 8.08
CA VAL A 92 10.80 7.87 9.09
C VAL A 92 11.65 8.97 8.46
N ASP A 93 11.62 10.15 9.06
CA ASP A 93 12.54 11.23 8.70
C ASP A 93 13.91 11.01 9.37
N VAL A 94 14.97 11.04 8.57
CA VAL A 94 16.35 10.95 9.04
C VAL A 94 17.13 12.06 8.39
N ASN A 95 17.45 13.11 9.13
CA ASN A 95 18.10 14.33 8.63
C ASN A 95 17.34 14.89 7.41
N ASP A 96 17.94 14.89 6.23
CA ASP A 96 17.40 15.49 5.01
C ASP A 96 16.73 14.47 4.08
N PHE A 97 16.54 13.24 4.53
CA PHE A 97 15.91 12.21 3.71
C PHE A 97 14.87 11.41 4.49
N ILE A 98 14.07 10.64 3.77
CA ILE A 98 13.01 9.79 4.31
C ILE A 98 13.39 8.33 4.11
N LEU A 99 13.22 7.50 5.13
CA LEU A 99 13.39 6.05 5.06
C LEU A 99 12.01 5.37 4.98
N ILE A 100 11.85 4.49 4.01
CA ILE A 100 10.71 3.59 3.88
C ILE A 100 11.25 2.18 3.64
N ASN A 101 10.78 1.20 4.41
CA ASN A 101 11.28 -0.17 4.34
C ASN A 101 12.81 -0.26 4.44
N GLU A 102 13.42 0.61 5.27
CA GLU A 102 14.87 0.75 5.44
C GLU A 102 15.61 1.30 4.22
N ASN A 103 14.91 1.69 3.17
CA ASN A 103 15.48 2.29 1.98
C ASN A 103 15.32 3.81 2.01
N ARG A 104 16.39 4.49 1.63
CA ARG A 104 16.40 5.94 1.49
C ARG A 104 15.62 6.35 0.25
N ILE A 105 14.67 7.25 0.41
CA ILE A 105 13.97 7.87 -0.70
C ILE A 105 14.16 9.39 -0.67
N VAL A 106 14.13 9.98 -1.86
CA VAL A 106 14.33 11.43 -2.04
C VAL A 106 13.30 11.96 -3.05
N SER A 107 13.09 13.28 -3.03
CA SER A 107 12.23 13.94 -4.02
C SER A 107 12.70 13.67 -5.47
N PRO A 108 11.78 13.49 -6.44
CA PRO A 108 10.33 13.50 -6.28
C PRO A 108 9.80 12.20 -5.64
N TYR A 109 8.76 12.34 -4.83
CA TYR A 109 8.08 11.19 -4.20
C TYR A 109 6.88 10.80 -5.06
N VAL A 110 6.97 9.65 -5.70
CA VAL A 110 5.92 9.12 -6.57
C VAL A 110 5.10 8.10 -5.80
N VAL A 111 3.89 8.48 -5.43
CA VAL A 111 2.96 7.63 -4.69
C VAL A 111 1.96 7.02 -5.65
N LYS A 112 1.97 5.69 -5.76
CA LYS A 112 1.03 4.94 -6.58
C LYS A 112 0.01 4.27 -5.68
N ALA A 113 -1.27 4.35 -6.05
CA ALA A 113 -2.35 3.70 -5.34
C ALA A 113 -3.28 3.01 -6.32
N ILE A 114 -3.59 1.76 -6.06
CA ILE A 114 -4.56 0.96 -6.82
C ILE A 114 -5.88 0.95 -6.05
N GLY A 115 -6.96 1.20 -6.74
CA GLY A 115 -8.31 1.25 -6.20
C GLY A 115 -9.23 1.94 -7.21
N ASN A 116 -10.48 2.19 -6.82
CA ASN A 116 -11.40 2.93 -7.67
C ASN A 116 -10.85 4.34 -7.92
N GLN A 117 -10.41 4.61 -9.16
CA GLN A 117 -9.74 5.87 -9.50
C GLN A 117 -10.62 7.09 -9.26
N THR A 118 -11.94 6.96 -9.42
CA THR A 118 -12.87 8.06 -9.17
C THR A 118 -12.97 8.38 -7.69
N TYR A 119 -13.08 7.37 -6.83
CA TYR A 119 -13.13 7.57 -5.38
C TYR A 119 -11.80 8.12 -4.85
N LEU A 120 -10.69 7.56 -5.28
CA LEU A 120 -9.37 8.02 -4.87
C LEU A 120 -9.12 9.47 -5.28
N SER A 121 -9.37 9.81 -6.54
CA SER A 121 -9.16 11.17 -7.03
C SER A 121 -10.12 12.17 -6.39
N SER A 122 -11.38 11.82 -6.21
CA SER A 122 -12.38 12.71 -5.59
C SER A 122 -12.03 13.01 -4.14
N ALA A 123 -11.60 12.01 -3.36
CA ALA A 123 -11.22 12.21 -1.96
C ALA A 123 -10.04 13.18 -1.82
N LEU A 124 -9.02 13.04 -2.68
CA LEU A 124 -7.83 13.89 -2.64
C LEU A 124 -8.07 15.29 -3.21
N SER A 125 -9.06 15.46 -4.08
CA SER A 125 -9.34 16.70 -4.80
C SER A 125 -10.44 17.56 -4.16
N LEU A 126 -10.93 17.21 -2.98
CA LEU A 126 -11.92 18.04 -2.28
C LEU A 126 -11.36 19.44 -2.08
N LYS A 127 -12.16 20.43 -2.46
CA LYS A 127 -11.78 21.83 -2.26
C LYS A 127 -11.75 22.16 -0.76
N VAL A 128 -10.76 22.93 -0.36
CA VAL A 128 -10.52 23.42 1.01
C VAL A 128 -10.04 22.34 1.97
N SER A 129 -10.68 21.18 2.02
CA SER A 129 -10.37 20.11 2.98
C SER A 129 -9.58 18.93 2.39
N GLY A 130 -9.47 18.84 1.05
CA GLY A 130 -8.74 17.77 0.40
C GLY A 130 -7.24 17.89 0.53
N PHE A 131 -6.54 16.77 0.42
CA PHE A 131 -5.08 16.71 0.54
C PHE A 131 -4.38 17.67 -0.43
N ILE A 132 -4.73 17.61 -1.70
CA ILE A 132 -4.06 18.39 -2.75
C ILE A 132 -4.22 19.88 -2.51
N ASP A 133 -5.44 20.33 -2.31
CA ASP A 133 -5.74 21.75 -2.10
C ASP A 133 -5.08 22.29 -0.82
N SER A 134 -5.14 21.53 0.26
CA SER A 134 -4.52 21.90 1.53
C SER A 134 -3.01 22.05 1.43
N TYR A 135 -2.34 21.12 0.77
CA TYR A 135 -0.88 21.15 0.65
C TYR A 135 -0.40 22.20 -0.35
N GLN A 136 -1.13 22.42 -1.44
CA GLN A 136 -0.82 23.50 -2.38
C GLN A 136 -0.98 24.89 -1.72
N LYS A 137 -1.97 25.07 -0.86
CA LYS A 137 -2.16 26.34 -0.12
C LYS A 137 -1.00 26.70 0.80
N ILE A 138 -0.36 25.72 1.39
CA ILE A 138 0.82 25.96 2.24
C ILE A 138 2.13 26.00 1.45
N GLY A 139 2.08 25.97 0.13
CA GLY A 139 3.23 26.14 -0.74
C GLY A 139 3.96 24.86 -1.11
N LYS A 140 3.41 23.68 -0.84
CA LYS A 140 3.99 22.41 -1.22
C LYS A 140 3.57 22.00 -2.64
N THR A 141 4.45 21.33 -3.36
CA THR A 141 4.21 20.90 -4.74
C THR A 141 3.62 19.50 -4.76
N VAL A 142 2.35 19.39 -5.17
CA VAL A 142 1.60 18.14 -5.26
C VAL A 142 0.84 18.09 -6.58
N LYS A 143 0.96 16.97 -7.29
CA LYS A 143 0.25 16.70 -8.54
C LYS A 143 -0.37 15.31 -8.47
N MET A 144 -1.51 15.12 -9.13
CA MET A 144 -2.18 13.83 -9.20
C MET A 144 -2.68 13.55 -10.62
N THR A 145 -2.53 12.30 -11.06
CA THR A 145 -3.13 11.80 -12.29
C THR A 145 -3.91 10.53 -12.02
N LYS A 146 -5.02 10.34 -12.76
CA LYS A 146 -5.76 9.08 -12.79
C LYS A 146 -5.16 8.18 -13.85
N GLU A 147 -4.95 6.91 -13.52
CA GLU A 147 -4.37 5.93 -14.43
C GLU A 147 -5.21 4.66 -14.45
N ARG A 148 -5.39 4.10 -15.65
CA ARG A 148 -6.13 2.84 -15.82
C ARG A 148 -5.31 1.61 -15.48
N ASN A 149 -4.00 1.71 -15.54
CA ASN A 149 -3.09 0.60 -15.32
C ASN A 149 -1.90 1.04 -14.47
N VAL A 150 -2.10 1.00 -13.18
CA VAL A 150 -1.05 1.25 -12.17
C VAL A 150 -0.43 -0.09 -11.81
N LYS A 151 0.89 -0.17 -11.85
CA LYS A 151 1.64 -1.34 -11.40
C LYS A 151 2.35 -1.03 -10.09
N ILE A 152 2.15 -1.88 -9.10
CA ILE A 152 2.81 -1.79 -7.80
C ILE A 152 3.57 -3.10 -7.55
N ASP A 153 4.87 -2.99 -7.31
CA ASP A 153 5.74 -4.13 -7.07
C ASP A 153 5.45 -4.80 -5.72
N ALA A 154 5.89 -6.04 -5.59
CA ALA A 154 5.83 -6.76 -4.33
C ALA A 154 6.76 -6.11 -3.29
N TYR A 155 6.46 -6.34 -2.01
CA TYR A 155 7.35 -5.97 -0.93
C TYR A 155 8.66 -6.76 -1.06
N ASN A 156 9.77 -6.04 -1.10
CA ASN A 156 11.12 -6.60 -1.21
C ASN A 156 12.03 -6.17 -0.03
N GLY A 157 11.44 -5.64 1.02
CA GLY A 157 12.19 -5.19 2.19
C GLY A 157 12.88 -6.34 2.91
N ARG A 158 13.98 -6.02 3.60
CA ARG A 158 14.74 -6.98 4.40
C ARG A 158 14.05 -7.34 5.71
N LYS A 159 13.18 -6.48 6.20
CA LYS A 159 12.40 -6.71 7.41
C LYS A 159 11.42 -7.86 7.17
N LYS A 160 11.52 -8.91 7.97
CA LYS A 160 10.57 -10.02 7.92
C LYS A 160 9.17 -9.49 8.25
N LEU A 161 8.17 -9.97 7.51
CA LEU A 161 6.78 -9.72 7.85
C LEU A 161 6.53 -10.23 9.27
N MET A 162 5.74 -9.47 10.04
CA MET A 162 5.45 -9.82 11.42
C MET A 162 4.84 -11.21 11.53
N GLN A 163 5.41 -12.05 12.38
CA GLN A 163 4.85 -13.33 12.76
C GLN A 163 4.32 -13.21 14.20
N LEU A 164 3.12 -13.69 14.42
CA LEU A 164 2.53 -13.72 15.75
C LEU A 164 3.08 -14.92 16.52
N ASN A 165 3.92 -14.65 17.51
CA ASN A 165 4.53 -15.68 18.35
C ASN A 165 3.85 -15.81 19.73
N TYR A 166 3.22 -14.75 20.18
CA TYR A 166 2.64 -14.67 21.52
C TYR A 166 1.12 -14.46 21.49
N ALA A 167 0.64 -13.68 20.53
CA ALA A 167 -0.81 -13.48 20.38
C ALA A 167 -1.46 -14.76 19.83
N LYS A 168 -2.47 -15.26 20.52
CA LYS A 168 -3.30 -16.39 20.12
C LYS A 168 -4.74 -15.92 20.03
N GLU A 169 -5.52 -16.62 19.23
CA GLU A 169 -6.94 -16.37 19.16
C GLU A 169 -7.61 -16.74 20.51
N GLU A 170 -8.54 -15.93 20.94
CA GLU A 170 -9.35 -16.22 22.13
C GLU A 170 -10.41 -17.28 21.76
N GLU A 171 -10.49 -18.39 22.52
CA GLU A 171 -11.45 -19.48 22.27
C GLU A 171 -12.88 -19.09 22.70
#